data_8960c04281d95ef55bb8aead8c946d4c
#
_entry.id   8960c04281d95ef55bb8aead8c946d4c
#
_cell.length_a   1.000
_cell.length_b   1.000
_cell.length_c   1.000
_cell.angle_alpha   90.00
_cell.angle_beta   90.00
_cell.angle_gamma   90.00
#
_symmetry.space_group_name_H-M   'P 1'
#
loop_
_entity.id
_entity.type
_entity.pdbx_description
1 polymer ?
#
loop_
_entity_poly.entity_id
_entity_poly.type
_entity_poly.pdbx_seq_one_letter_code
_entity_poly.pdbx_strand_id
1 'polypeptide(L)'
;MSPASNGYSEGERQMDFSAPLDDLQKRAAEAKASVQAAATESRDKLRQRIDQAQADVDQATKNAKQQASETADRARSKWAQMRADASAKMDDVKAKIDKRTDEIDATRAMQDAADAEAEAMDALDYASWAIENARLETLDAIDARAYAEERAKSAGL
;
A
#
# COMPACT_ATOMS: atom_id res chain seq x y z
N MET A 1 31.06 -0.23 17.64
CA MET A 1 31.13 -0.01 16.21
C MET A 1 29.75 0.35 15.67
N SER A 2 29.67 1.39 14.97
CA SER A 2 28.37 1.80 14.46
C SER A 2 28.46 1.97 12.96
N PRO A 3 28.05 0.97 12.22
CA PRO A 3 28.04 1.10 10.75
C PRO A 3 27.15 2.24 10.29
N ALA A 4 26.19 2.58 11.12
CA ALA A 4 25.29 3.67 10.78
C ALA A 4 26.02 5.01 10.65
N SER A 5 27.00 5.23 11.50
CA SER A 5 27.72 6.49 11.47
C SER A 5 28.50 6.68 10.18
N ASN A 6 28.93 5.58 9.58
CA ASN A 6 29.64 5.67 8.32
C ASN A 6 28.73 5.99 7.17
N GLY A 7 27.52 5.55 7.27
CA GLY A 7 26.55 5.76 6.21
C GLY A 7 26.03 7.18 6.14
N TYR A 8 26.13 7.91 7.21
CA TYR A 8 25.47 9.20 7.27
C TYR A 8 26.05 10.24 6.34
N SER A 9 27.35 10.27 6.19
CA SER A 9 27.94 11.27 5.33
C SER A 9 27.52 11.09 3.88
N GLU A 10 27.23 9.86 3.49
CA GLU A 10 26.75 9.57 2.16
C GLU A 10 25.24 9.38 2.15
N GLY A 11 24.71 8.82 3.22
CA GLY A 11 23.29 8.63 3.38
C GLY A 11 22.49 9.91 3.38
N GLU A 12 23.10 11.03 3.72
CA GLU A 12 22.46 12.32 3.66
C GLU A 12 22.05 12.67 2.24
N ARG A 13 22.74 12.13 1.25
CA ARG A 13 22.45 12.40 -0.16
C ARG A 13 21.60 11.35 -0.80
N GLN A 14 21.54 10.17 -0.22
CA GLN A 14 20.79 9.06 -0.78
C GLN A 14 19.82 8.52 0.26
N MET A 15 18.58 8.44 -0.13
CA MET A 15 17.58 7.78 0.70
C MET A 15 17.75 6.27 0.61
N ASP A 16 17.55 5.60 1.73
CA ASP A 16 17.53 4.15 1.77
C ASP A 16 16.08 3.68 1.61
N PHE A 17 15.80 3.07 0.49
CA PHE A 17 14.47 2.56 0.18
C PHE A 17 14.28 1.10 0.61
N SER A 18 15.29 0.48 1.18
CA SER A 18 15.23 -0.93 1.58
C SER A 18 14.19 -1.17 2.67
N ALA A 19 14.16 -0.32 3.69
CA ALA A 19 13.25 -0.51 4.81
C ALA A 19 11.78 -0.43 4.40
N PRO A 20 11.35 0.59 3.63
CA PRO A 20 9.98 0.60 3.13
C PRO A 20 9.63 -0.59 2.24
N LEU A 21 10.57 -1.05 1.42
CA LEU A 21 10.35 -2.21 0.56
C LEU A 21 10.24 -3.49 1.36
N ASP A 22 11.06 -3.64 2.41
CA ASP A 22 10.96 -4.77 3.33
C ASP A 22 9.61 -4.79 4.02
N ASP A 23 9.11 -3.62 4.41
CA ASP A 23 7.80 -3.50 5.03
C ASP A 23 6.69 -3.93 4.08
N LEU A 24 6.77 -3.54 2.81
CA LEU A 24 5.81 -3.98 1.79
C LEU A 24 5.82 -5.49 1.64
N GLN A 25 7.00 -6.09 1.61
CA GLN A 25 7.14 -7.53 1.49
C GLN A 25 6.52 -8.24 2.68
N LYS A 26 6.77 -7.73 3.87
CA LYS A 26 6.21 -8.27 5.11
C LYS A 26 4.69 -8.18 5.11
N ARG A 27 4.14 -7.04 4.72
CA ARG A 27 2.68 -6.85 4.64
C ARG A 27 2.05 -7.79 3.64
N ALA A 28 2.69 -8.00 2.50
CA ALA A 28 2.20 -8.94 1.50
C ALA A 28 2.18 -10.37 2.03
N ALA A 29 3.22 -10.77 2.75
CA ALA A 29 3.30 -12.11 3.36
C ALA A 29 2.22 -12.28 4.43
N GLU A 30 1.99 -11.29 5.25
CA GLU A 30 0.95 -11.31 6.27
C GLU A 30 -0.45 -11.39 5.65
N ALA A 31 -0.66 -10.63 4.58
CA ALA A 31 -1.93 -10.67 3.85
C ALA A 31 -2.19 -12.06 3.28
N LYS A 32 -1.18 -12.67 2.69
CA LYS A 32 -1.29 -14.02 2.13
C LYS A 32 -1.65 -15.03 3.22
N ALA A 33 -0.96 -14.97 4.35
CA ALA A 33 -1.22 -15.88 5.47
C ALA A 33 -2.65 -15.71 6.01
N SER A 34 -3.10 -14.46 6.13
CA SER A 34 -4.45 -14.15 6.59
C SER A 34 -5.50 -14.72 5.65
N VAL A 35 -5.30 -14.55 4.35
CA VAL A 35 -6.25 -15.04 3.33
C VAL A 35 -6.30 -16.57 3.32
N GLN A 36 -5.12 -17.22 3.42
CA GLN A 36 -5.06 -18.67 3.46
C GLN A 36 -5.79 -19.24 4.68
N ALA A 37 -5.62 -18.62 5.83
CA ALA A 37 -6.33 -19.05 7.04
C ALA A 37 -7.83 -18.80 6.91
N ALA A 38 -8.21 -17.66 6.34
CA ALA A 38 -9.62 -17.29 6.18
C ALA A 38 -10.39 -18.28 5.31
N ALA A 39 -9.73 -18.90 4.33
CA ALA A 39 -10.38 -19.79 3.39
C ALA A 39 -11.04 -21.00 4.05
N THR A 40 -10.58 -21.40 5.25
CA THR A 40 -11.09 -22.57 5.96
C THR A 40 -11.79 -22.25 7.27
N GLU A 41 -11.95 -20.97 7.59
CA GLU A 41 -12.53 -20.55 8.85
C GLU A 41 -14.06 -20.40 8.76
N SER A 42 -14.71 -20.42 9.94
CA SER A 42 -16.12 -20.11 10.03
C SER A 42 -16.37 -18.64 9.70
N ARG A 43 -17.62 -18.31 9.39
CA ARG A 43 -17.98 -16.92 9.09
C ARG A 43 -17.73 -15.99 10.28
N ASP A 44 -17.93 -16.48 11.50
CA ASP A 44 -17.68 -15.67 12.69
C ASP A 44 -16.22 -15.28 12.81
N LYS A 45 -15.32 -16.23 12.58
CA LYS A 45 -13.89 -15.94 12.60
C LYS A 45 -13.49 -15.06 11.42
N LEU A 46 -14.08 -15.29 10.27
CA LEU A 46 -13.84 -14.47 9.10
C LEU A 46 -14.24 -13.02 9.35
N ARG A 47 -15.37 -12.79 10.02
CA ARG A 47 -15.79 -11.44 10.40
C ARG A 47 -14.76 -10.75 11.29
N GLN A 48 -14.16 -11.48 12.21
CA GLN A 48 -13.12 -10.92 13.07
C GLN A 48 -11.89 -10.53 12.26
N ARG A 49 -11.53 -11.33 11.26
CA ARG A 49 -10.42 -10.99 10.37
C ARG A 49 -10.72 -9.77 9.52
N ILE A 50 -11.95 -9.65 9.06
CA ILE A 50 -12.40 -8.48 8.30
C ILE A 50 -12.31 -7.22 9.16
N ASP A 51 -12.78 -7.30 10.40
CA ASP A 51 -12.71 -6.17 11.32
C ASP A 51 -11.25 -5.75 11.55
N GLN A 52 -10.35 -6.72 11.73
CA GLN A 52 -8.93 -6.44 11.89
C GLN A 52 -8.35 -5.82 10.62
N ALA A 53 -8.69 -6.36 9.46
CA ALA A 53 -8.21 -5.83 8.19
C ALA A 53 -8.68 -4.39 7.97
N GLN A 54 -9.92 -4.08 8.34
CA GLN A 54 -10.43 -2.71 8.25
C GLN A 54 -9.65 -1.76 9.16
N ALA A 55 -9.34 -2.22 10.38
CA ALA A 55 -8.52 -1.42 11.30
C ALA A 55 -7.12 -1.17 10.74
N ASP A 56 -6.53 -2.21 10.13
CA ASP A 56 -5.20 -2.10 9.53
C ASP A 56 -5.21 -1.12 8.35
N VAL A 57 -6.24 -1.16 7.53
CA VAL A 57 -6.41 -0.23 6.41
C VAL A 57 -6.56 1.20 6.91
N ASP A 58 -7.35 1.40 7.95
CA ASP A 58 -7.55 2.73 8.54
C ASP A 58 -6.23 3.29 9.08
N GLN A 59 -5.45 2.44 9.74
CA GLN A 59 -4.15 2.86 10.26
C GLN A 59 -3.17 3.19 9.13
N ALA A 60 -3.14 2.37 8.09
CA ALA A 60 -2.29 2.62 6.94
C ALA A 60 -2.67 3.92 6.23
N THR A 61 -3.97 4.22 6.15
CA THR A 61 -4.46 5.45 5.55
C THR A 61 -4.01 6.66 6.37
N LYS A 62 -4.09 6.60 7.70
CA LYS A 62 -3.62 7.67 8.57
C LYS A 62 -2.13 7.90 8.41
N ASN A 63 -1.35 6.82 8.37
CA ASN A 63 0.10 6.91 8.19
C ASN A 63 0.45 7.55 6.85
N ALA A 64 -0.26 7.17 5.79
CA ALA A 64 -0.04 7.72 4.46
C ALA A 64 -0.32 9.23 4.42
N LYS A 65 -1.41 9.66 5.06
CA LYS A 65 -1.76 11.07 5.13
C LYS A 65 -0.72 11.87 5.91
N GLN A 66 -0.23 11.32 6.99
CA GLN A 66 0.79 11.98 7.82
C GLN A 66 2.09 12.15 7.04
N GLN A 67 2.54 11.11 6.35
CA GLN A 67 3.74 11.17 5.54
C GLN A 67 3.58 12.12 4.35
N ALA A 68 2.40 12.16 3.78
CA ALA A 68 2.10 13.04 2.64
C ALA A 68 2.29 14.51 3.00
N SER A 69 2.01 14.90 4.25
CA SER A 69 2.16 16.29 4.66
C SER A 69 3.62 16.76 4.69
N GLU A 70 4.55 15.83 4.67
CA GLU A 70 5.98 16.11 4.68
C GLU A 70 6.61 16.08 3.29
N THR A 71 5.84 15.70 2.28
CA THR A 71 6.32 15.55 0.92
C THR A 71 6.25 16.91 0.20
N ALA A 72 7.14 17.10 -0.78
CA ALA A 72 7.11 18.30 -1.62
C ALA A 72 5.74 18.44 -2.29
N ASP A 73 5.27 19.69 -2.41
CA ASP A 73 3.92 19.96 -2.91
C ASP A 73 3.63 19.34 -4.28
N ARG A 74 4.59 19.35 -5.18
CA ARG A 74 4.41 18.79 -6.52
C ARG A 74 4.17 17.29 -6.51
N ALA A 75 4.94 16.57 -5.70
CA ALA A 75 4.79 15.12 -5.58
C ALA A 75 3.50 14.79 -4.83
N ARG A 76 3.19 15.60 -3.83
CA ARG A 76 2.02 15.37 -2.98
C ARG A 76 0.70 15.44 -3.76
N SER A 77 0.57 16.41 -4.66
CA SER A 77 -0.70 16.61 -5.38
C SER A 77 -1.04 15.39 -6.24
N LYS A 78 -0.03 14.78 -6.86
CA LYS A 78 -0.21 13.60 -7.70
C LYS A 78 -0.65 12.39 -6.88
N TRP A 79 0.05 12.09 -5.81
CA TRP A 79 -0.26 10.93 -4.99
C TRP A 79 -1.44 11.14 -4.07
N ALA A 80 -1.72 12.41 -3.69
CA ALA A 80 -2.88 12.73 -2.88
C ALA A 80 -4.19 12.33 -3.56
N GLN A 81 -4.31 12.57 -4.86
CA GLN A 81 -5.49 12.17 -5.60
C GLN A 81 -5.64 10.65 -5.65
N MET A 82 -4.55 9.95 -5.87
CA MET A 82 -4.56 8.49 -5.89
C MET A 82 -4.98 7.92 -4.53
N ARG A 83 -4.49 8.51 -3.45
CA ARG A 83 -4.87 8.08 -2.10
C ARG A 83 -6.35 8.35 -1.81
N ALA A 84 -6.87 9.49 -2.27
CA ALA A 84 -8.28 9.82 -2.09
C ALA A 84 -9.17 8.82 -2.83
N ASP A 85 -8.81 8.46 -4.06
CA ASP A 85 -9.54 7.50 -4.85
C ASP A 85 -9.51 6.12 -4.20
N ALA A 86 -8.36 5.70 -3.67
CA ALA A 86 -8.23 4.44 -2.96
C ALA A 86 -9.07 4.41 -1.68
N SER A 87 -9.09 5.52 -0.94
CA SER A 87 -9.89 5.64 0.28
C SER A 87 -11.39 5.51 -0.01
N ALA A 88 -11.85 6.16 -1.08
CA ALA A 88 -13.25 6.06 -1.49
C ALA A 88 -13.61 4.61 -1.86
N LYS A 89 -12.71 3.93 -2.55
CA LYS A 89 -12.89 2.53 -2.92
C LYS A 89 -13.01 1.64 -1.69
N MET A 90 -12.18 1.88 -0.68
CA MET A 90 -12.22 1.13 0.58
C MET A 90 -13.54 1.36 1.34
N ASP A 91 -14.05 2.59 1.33
CA ASP A 91 -15.34 2.88 1.95
C ASP A 91 -16.47 2.12 1.26
N ASP A 92 -16.41 1.99 -0.06
CA ASP A 92 -17.38 1.21 -0.81
C ASP A 92 -17.34 -0.27 -0.41
N VAL A 93 -16.15 -0.83 -0.23
CA VAL A 93 -15.98 -2.22 0.20
C VAL A 93 -16.55 -2.43 1.60
N LYS A 94 -16.27 -1.50 2.53
CA LYS A 94 -16.81 -1.56 3.88
C LYS A 94 -18.33 -1.54 3.87
N ALA A 95 -18.91 -0.68 3.06
CA ALA A 95 -20.36 -0.58 2.94
C ALA A 95 -20.98 -1.89 2.42
N LYS A 96 -20.35 -2.54 1.46
CA LYS A 96 -20.80 -3.82 0.94
C LYS A 96 -20.74 -4.92 2.00
N ILE A 97 -19.66 -4.96 2.76
CA ILE A 97 -19.48 -5.95 3.83
C ILE A 97 -20.56 -5.77 4.90
N ASP A 98 -20.83 -4.53 5.29
CA ASP A 98 -21.81 -4.23 6.33
C ASP A 98 -23.23 -4.61 5.88
N LYS A 99 -23.54 -4.41 4.62
CA LYS A 99 -24.85 -4.76 4.06
C LYS A 99 -25.09 -6.26 3.94
N ARG A 100 -24.03 -7.05 4.00
CA ARG A 100 -24.13 -8.51 3.80
C ARG A 100 -24.75 -9.23 4.97
N THR A 101 -25.18 -8.50 6.00
CA THR A 101 -25.91 -9.08 7.12
C THR A 101 -27.40 -9.16 6.84
N ASP A 102 -27.91 -8.43 5.84
CA ASP A 102 -29.32 -8.45 5.49
C ASP A 102 -29.66 -9.73 4.75
N GLU A 103 -30.89 -10.20 4.95
CA GLU A 103 -31.36 -11.39 4.26
C GLU A 103 -31.60 -11.08 2.79
N ILE A 104 -30.98 -11.88 1.90
CA ILE A 104 -31.22 -11.84 0.47
C ILE A 104 -31.34 -13.28 -0.02
N ASP A 105 -31.97 -13.47 -1.17
CA ASP A 105 -32.13 -14.81 -1.72
C ASP A 105 -30.76 -15.36 -2.20
N ALA A 106 -30.71 -16.69 -2.35
CA ALA A 106 -29.46 -17.37 -2.70
C ALA A 106 -28.90 -16.91 -4.04
N THR A 107 -29.75 -16.64 -5.01
CA THR A 107 -29.30 -16.21 -6.33
C THR A 107 -28.57 -14.86 -6.24
N ARG A 108 -29.14 -13.91 -5.52
CA ARG A 108 -28.51 -12.60 -5.33
C ARG A 108 -27.26 -12.71 -4.49
N ALA A 109 -27.25 -13.59 -3.50
CA ALA A 109 -26.04 -13.81 -2.68
C ALA A 109 -24.90 -14.36 -3.53
N MET A 110 -25.20 -15.29 -4.43
CA MET A 110 -24.17 -15.84 -5.33
C MET A 110 -23.67 -14.81 -6.34
N GLN A 111 -24.57 -13.96 -6.84
CA GLN A 111 -24.18 -12.86 -7.72
C GLN A 111 -23.25 -11.88 -6.98
N ASP A 112 -23.62 -11.54 -5.76
CA ASP A 112 -22.82 -10.66 -4.91
C ASP A 112 -21.43 -11.26 -4.65
N ALA A 113 -21.37 -12.58 -4.43
CA ALA A 113 -20.10 -13.27 -4.24
C ALA A 113 -19.24 -13.19 -5.50
N ALA A 114 -19.82 -13.43 -6.66
CA ALA A 114 -19.07 -13.33 -7.92
C ALA A 114 -18.54 -11.94 -8.17
N ASP A 115 -19.35 -10.91 -7.88
CA ASP A 115 -18.92 -9.53 -8.03
C ASP A 115 -17.78 -9.20 -7.06
N ALA A 116 -17.88 -9.66 -5.81
CA ALA A 116 -16.84 -9.44 -4.81
C ALA A 116 -15.53 -10.12 -5.21
N GLU A 117 -15.61 -11.34 -5.77
CA GLU A 117 -14.43 -12.05 -6.24
C GLU A 117 -13.74 -11.32 -7.39
N ALA A 118 -14.52 -10.80 -8.32
CA ALA A 118 -13.98 -10.02 -9.43
C ALA A 118 -13.29 -8.75 -8.93
N GLU A 119 -13.90 -8.07 -7.98
CA GLU A 119 -13.29 -6.88 -7.38
C GLU A 119 -12.01 -7.21 -6.61
N ALA A 120 -11.99 -8.36 -5.94
CA ALA A 120 -10.76 -8.79 -5.23
C ALA A 120 -9.62 -9.02 -6.22
N MET A 121 -9.89 -9.65 -7.35
CA MET A 121 -8.88 -9.84 -8.39
C MET A 121 -8.38 -8.53 -8.95
N ASP A 122 -9.29 -7.58 -9.19
CA ASP A 122 -8.91 -6.25 -9.67
C ASP A 122 -8.02 -5.54 -8.65
N ALA A 123 -8.34 -5.66 -7.37
CA ALA A 123 -7.54 -5.06 -6.30
C ALA A 123 -6.13 -5.66 -6.24
N LEU A 124 -6.02 -6.97 -6.43
CA LEU A 124 -4.72 -7.65 -6.46
C LEU A 124 -3.89 -7.22 -7.66
N ASP A 125 -4.54 -7.09 -8.82
CA ASP A 125 -3.87 -6.59 -10.03
C ASP A 125 -3.38 -5.16 -9.83
N TYR A 126 -4.20 -4.33 -9.20
CA TYR A 126 -3.80 -2.96 -8.89
C TYR A 126 -2.61 -2.93 -7.92
N ALA A 127 -2.63 -3.78 -6.90
CA ALA A 127 -1.53 -3.86 -5.94
C ALA A 127 -0.23 -4.28 -6.63
N SER A 128 -0.32 -5.24 -7.55
CA SER A 128 0.83 -5.68 -8.33
C SER A 128 1.39 -4.54 -9.18
N TRP A 129 0.50 -3.80 -9.85
CA TRP A 129 0.91 -2.63 -10.62
C TRP A 129 1.56 -1.57 -9.72
N ALA A 130 0.97 -1.33 -8.56
CA ALA A 130 1.48 -0.32 -7.63
C ALA A 130 2.89 -0.67 -7.15
N ILE A 131 3.16 -1.95 -6.91
CA ILE A 131 4.50 -2.40 -6.51
C ILE A 131 5.50 -2.14 -7.63
N GLU A 132 5.15 -2.47 -8.88
CA GLU A 132 6.04 -2.21 -10.01
C GLU A 132 6.24 -0.72 -10.22
N ASN A 133 5.20 0.07 -10.05
CA ASN A 133 5.31 1.51 -10.14
C ASN A 133 6.21 2.08 -9.04
N ALA A 134 6.11 1.54 -7.82
CA ALA A 134 6.98 1.94 -6.71
C ALA A 134 8.44 1.63 -7.03
N ARG A 135 8.69 0.49 -7.66
CA ARG A 135 10.05 0.14 -8.09
C ARG A 135 10.59 1.16 -9.08
N LEU A 136 9.79 1.50 -10.08
CA LEU A 136 10.20 2.48 -11.08
C LEU A 136 10.50 3.84 -10.46
N GLU A 137 9.62 4.33 -9.59
CA GLU A 137 9.81 5.62 -8.94
C GLU A 137 11.04 5.63 -8.04
N THR A 138 11.30 4.51 -7.38
CA THR A 138 12.47 4.37 -6.53
C THR A 138 13.77 4.41 -7.35
N LEU A 139 13.78 3.69 -8.46
CA LEU A 139 14.95 3.69 -9.37
C LEU A 139 15.15 5.07 -9.98
N ASP A 140 14.07 5.76 -10.32
CA ASP A 140 14.15 7.13 -10.83
C ASP A 140 14.77 8.06 -9.79
N ALA A 141 14.40 7.94 -8.54
CA ALA A 141 14.95 8.76 -7.47
C ALA A 141 16.46 8.53 -7.32
N ILE A 142 16.88 7.28 -7.38
CA ILE A 142 18.30 6.94 -7.29
C ILE A 142 19.06 7.51 -8.48
N ASP A 143 18.51 7.36 -9.67
CA ASP A 143 19.11 7.89 -10.89
C ASP A 143 19.20 9.41 -10.85
N ALA A 144 18.14 10.07 -10.41
CA ALA A 144 18.13 11.53 -10.30
C ALA A 144 19.18 12.03 -9.32
N ARG A 145 19.36 11.32 -8.21
CA ARG A 145 20.39 11.71 -7.24
C ARG A 145 21.80 11.51 -7.81
N ALA A 146 22.03 10.40 -8.48
CA ALA A 146 23.31 10.14 -9.12
C ALA A 146 23.62 11.20 -10.17
N TYR A 147 22.64 11.56 -10.97
CA TYR A 147 22.79 12.62 -11.97
C TYR A 147 23.13 13.96 -11.32
N ALA A 148 22.44 14.30 -10.24
CA ALA A 148 22.69 15.56 -9.53
C ALA A 148 24.13 15.60 -8.99
N GLU A 149 24.61 14.48 -8.47
CA GLU A 149 25.99 14.39 -7.95
C GLU A 149 27.01 14.51 -9.07
N GLU A 150 26.76 13.93 -10.21
CA GLU A 150 27.64 14.09 -11.39
C GLU A 150 27.69 15.53 -11.84
N ARG A 151 26.54 16.20 -11.88
CA ARG A 151 26.46 17.59 -12.26
C ARG A 151 27.19 18.48 -11.25
N ALA A 152 27.06 18.18 -9.97
CA ALA A 152 27.75 18.92 -8.92
C ALA A 152 29.26 18.82 -9.06
N LYS A 153 29.76 17.61 -9.33
CA LYS A 153 31.19 17.40 -9.56
C LYS A 153 31.69 18.19 -10.76
N SER A 154 30.96 18.18 -11.85
CA SER A 154 31.31 18.93 -13.06
C SER A 154 31.34 20.44 -12.81
N ALA A 155 30.54 20.93 -11.90
CA ALA A 155 30.47 22.35 -11.53
C ALA A 155 31.50 22.74 -10.46
N GLY A 156 32.26 21.78 -9.94
CA GLY A 156 33.24 22.04 -8.90
C GLY A 156 32.63 22.11 -7.49
N LEU A 157 31.39 21.59 -7.32
CA LEU A 157 30.77 21.51 -6.04
C LEU A 157 31.05 20.18 -5.34
#